data_b56dd27ed54d887d9be456eb16a34a8b
#
_entry.id   b56dd27ed54d887d9be456eb16a34a8b
#
_cell.length_a   1.000
_cell.length_b   1.000
_cell.length_c   1.000
_cell.angle_alpha   90.00
_cell.angle_beta   90.00
_cell.angle_gamma   90.00
#
_symmetry.space_group_name_H-M   'P 1'
#
loop_
_entity.id
_entity.type
_entity.pdbx_description
1 polymer ?
#
loop_
_entity_poly.entity_id
_entity_poly.type
_entity_poly.pdbx_seq_one_letter_code
_entity_poly.pdbx_strand_id
1 'polypeptide(L)'
;TYCKVCEVLDYPCFASMEQFEIMISKDNFKNTCRKYHVPVVPEYSLDEIDKIEYPVIVKPVDSSSSKGISICQNREQLDAAIEKALSFSFRKKILIEKYMDGLEVIIYYVIQDGNPIMVAMCDRYTSKEQKGITQLPSAYIFPSKHMERYKAEVDEHVKNMLRGMHVQNGVLFLQSFIENGSVYIYEPGFRLNGAQEHMIVSELTGIDAKELLINYAFTGKMSEKNVADRADPYFHHMVACKLSPLVKEGKIGKITGVEKIRRFNGVVAVNPNYEDGEVVAGLGTQRQMAANIFIVAPTMELLKERVDAVIENFHVTDENGENMLLKPFDTKIIEKEYC
;
A
#
# COMPACT_ATOMS: atom_id res chain seq x y z
N THR A 1 -18.89 9.94 0.08
CA THR A 1 -19.62 9.91 1.36
C THR A 1 -18.97 10.85 2.39
N TYR A 2 -17.65 10.77 2.60
CA TYR A 2 -16.92 11.59 3.58
C TYR A 2 -17.16 13.11 3.39
N CYS A 3 -16.89 13.66 2.20
CA CYS A 3 -17.12 15.08 1.93
C CYS A 3 -18.57 15.52 2.19
N LYS A 4 -19.56 14.71 1.76
CA LYS A 4 -20.98 15.04 2.00
C LYS A 4 -21.31 15.09 3.49
N VAL A 5 -20.70 14.22 4.29
CA VAL A 5 -20.88 14.26 5.75
C VAL A 5 -20.26 15.52 6.33
N CYS A 6 -19.04 15.88 5.91
CA CYS A 6 -18.38 17.11 6.36
C CYS A 6 -19.19 18.35 5.97
N GLU A 7 -19.69 18.41 4.72
CA GLU A 7 -20.52 19.52 4.23
C GLU A 7 -21.82 19.68 5.03
N VAL A 8 -22.54 18.57 5.29
CA VAL A 8 -23.80 18.62 6.06
C VAL A 8 -23.59 19.00 7.52
N LEU A 9 -22.45 18.61 8.11
CA LEU A 9 -22.14 18.86 9.51
C LEU A 9 -21.28 20.11 9.74
N ASP A 10 -20.94 20.83 8.66
CA ASP A 10 -20.02 21.99 8.69
C ASP A 10 -18.68 21.66 9.34
N TYR A 11 -18.13 20.49 9.01
CA TYR A 11 -16.81 20.04 9.49
C TYR A 11 -15.72 20.27 8.43
N PRO A 12 -14.49 20.55 8.85
CA PRO A 12 -13.36 20.65 7.94
C PRO A 12 -13.21 19.38 7.10
N CYS A 13 -13.14 19.53 5.78
CA CYS A 13 -12.88 18.46 4.84
C CYS A 13 -11.58 18.74 4.10
N PHE A 14 -10.60 17.84 4.22
CA PHE A 14 -9.28 18.04 3.61
C PHE A 14 -9.29 17.93 2.08
N ALA A 15 -10.39 17.49 1.47
CA ALA A 15 -10.49 17.34 0.02
C ALA A 15 -11.89 17.71 -0.50
N SER A 16 -11.94 18.22 -1.73
CA SER A 16 -13.20 18.44 -2.46
C SER A 16 -13.75 17.14 -3.04
N MET A 17 -15.04 17.16 -3.42
CA MET A 17 -15.65 16.01 -4.14
C MET A 17 -14.92 15.71 -5.44
N GLU A 18 -14.51 16.74 -6.20
CA GLU A 18 -13.77 16.57 -7.44
C GLU A 18 -12.42 15.87 -7.22
N GLN A 19 -11.67 16.28 -6.19
CA GLN A 19 -10.40 15.65 -5.82
C GLN A 19 -10.59 14.17 -5.46
N PHE A 20 -11.63 13.85 -4.67
CA PHE A 20 -11.95 12.45 -4.37
C PHE A 20 -12.40 11.65 -5.60
N GLU A 21 -13.19 12.22 -6.50
CA GLU A 21 -13.60 11.55 -7.74
C GLU A 21 -12.40 11.23 -8.63
N ILE A 22 -11.42 12.14 -8.73
CA ILE A 22 -10.17 11.87 -9.45
C ILE A 22 -9.41 10.72 -8.78
N MET A 23 -9.27 10.75 -7.46
CA MET A 23 -8.45 9.75 -6.74
C MET A 23 -9.12 8.37 -6.60
N ILE A 24 -10.45 8.27 -6.70
CA ILE A 24 -11.17 7.00 -6.60
C ILE A 24 -11.33 6.33 -7.97
N SER A 25 -11.53 7.12 -9.02
CA SER A 25 -11.76 6.61 -10.37
C SER A 25 -10.44 6.34 -11.07
N LYS A 26 -10.18 5.08 -11.39
CA LYS A 26 -8.89 4.67 -11.98
C LYS A 26 -8.60 5.37 -13.31
N ASP A 27 -9.63 5.56 -14.15
CA ASP A 27 -9.49 6.27 -15.44
C ASP A 27 -9.23 7.77 -15.23
N ASN A 28 -9.94 8.45 -14.33
CA ASN A 28 -9.74 9.86 -14.04
C ASN A 28 -8.34 10.11 -13.44
N PHE A 29 -7.94 9.27 -12.49
CA PHE A 29 -6.62 9.34 -11.88
C PHE A 29 -5.51 9.20 -12.92
N LYS A 30 -5.56 8.17 -13.77
CA LYS A 30 -4.54 7.95 -14.80
C LYS A 30 -4.50 9.04 -15.86
N ASN A 31 -5.65 9.59 -16.23
CA ASN A 31 -5.71 10.76 -17.14
C ASN A 31 -5.08 12.00 -16.49
N THR A 32 -5.30 12.20 -15.20
CA THR A 32 -4.66 13.26 -14.44
C THR A 32 -3.15 13.03 -14.34
N CYS A 33 -2.71 11.81 -14.06
CA CYS A 33 -1.28 11.46 -14.08
C CYS A 33 -0.63 11.80 -15.41
N ARG A 34 -1.22 11.40 -16.55
CA ARG A 34 -0.69 11.70 -17.89
C ARG A 34 -0.57 13.19 -18.16
N LYS A 35 -1.57 13.99 -17.74
CA LYS A 35 -1.56 15.47 -17.86
C LYS A 35 -0.34 16.09 -17.18
N TYR A 36 0.14 15.51 -16.09
CA TYR A 36 1.28 15.99 -15.32
C TYR A 36 2.55 15.16 -15.53
N HIS A 37 2.59 14.31 -16.54
CA HIS A 37 3.73 13.45 -16.88
C HIS A 37 4.11 12.46 -15.75
N VAL A 38 3.16 12.11 -14.88
CA VAL A 38 3.34 11.07 -13.88
C VAL A 38 3.24 9.70 -14.56
N PRO A 39 4.26 8.84 -14.46
CA PRO A 39 4.25 7.53 -15.13
C PRO A 39 3.15 6.61 -14.54
N VAL A 40 2.37 6.01 -15.42
CA VAL A 40 1.33 5.03 -15.05
C VAL A 40 1.52 3.73 -15.82
N VAL A 41 0.98 2.65 -15.27
CA VAL A 41 1.01 1.34 -15.95
C VAL A 41 0.41 1.49 -17.35
N PRO A 42 1.11 0.99 -18.40
CA PRO A 42 0.65 1.06 -19.78
C PRO A 42 -0.74 0.43 -19.97
N GLU A 43 -1.55 1.07 -20.79
CA GLU A 43 -2.93 0.66 -21.09
C GLU A 43 -3.07 0.35 -22.57
N TYR A 44 -3.98 -0.56 -22.88
CA TYR A 44 -4.42 -0.87 -24.23
C TYR A 44 -5.86 -0.39 -24.43
N SER A 45 -6.14 0.21 -25.58
CA SER A 45 -7.52 0.50 -25.99
C SER A 45 -8.19 -0.74 -26.59
N LEU A 46 -9.52 -0.76 -26.60
CA LEU A 46 -10.27 -1.84 -27.29
C LEU A 46 -10.01 -1.85 -28.80
N ASP A 47 -9.65 -0.71 -29.39
CA ASP A 47 -9.31 -0.59 -30.80
C ASP A 47 -7.92 -1.19 -31.14
N GLU A 48 -7.09 -1.41 -30.10
CA GLU A 48 -5.75 -1.99 -30.21
C GLU A 48 -5.68 -3.43 -29.72
N ILE A 49 -6.83 -4.07 -29.57
CA ILE A 49 -6.96 -5.40 -28.97
C ILE A 49 -6.11 -6.48 -29.68
N ASP A 50 -5.89 -6.32 -30.97
CA ASP A 50 -5.05 -7.24 -31.78
C ASP A 50 -3.53 -6.96 -31.64
N LYS A 51 -3.16 -5.86 -31.00
CA LYS A 51 -1.76 -5.48 -30.71
C LYS A 51 -1.34 -5.78 -29.27
N ILE A 52 -2.24 -6.36 -28.47
CA ILE A 52 -2.00 -6.62 -27.05
C ILE A 52 -0.88 -7.65 -26.89
N GLU A 53 0.12 -7.27 -26.08
CA GLU A 53 1.16 -8.18 -25.59
C GLU A 53 0.72 -8.80 -24.25
N TYR A 54 0.55 -10.11 -24.23
CA TYR A 54 0.15 -10.86 -23.04
C TYR A 54 1.35 -11.17 -22.14
N PRO A 55 1.15 -11.28 -20.79
CA PRO A 55 -0.13 -11.19 -20.09
C PRO A 55 -0.64 -9.76 -19.88
N VAL A 56 -1.96 -9.61 -19.78
CA VAL A 56 -2.61 -8.34 -19.44
C VAL A 56 -3.55 -8.53 -18.25
N ILE A 57 -3.89 -7.42 -17.58
CA ILE A 57 -4.87 -7.37 -16.51
C ILE A 57 -6.09 -6.56 -16.96
N VAL A 58 -7.28 -7.11 -16.76
CA VAL A 58 -8.55 -6.42 -17.02
C VAL A 58 -9.22 -6.10 -15.70
N LYS A 59 -9.66 -4.85 -15.54
CA LYS A 59 -10.29 -4.39 -14.28
C LYS A 59 -11.39 -3.35 -14.52
N PRO A 60 -12.46 -3.34 -13.71
CA PRO A 60 -13.44 -2.26 -13.70
C PRO A 60 -12.80 -0.95 -13.24
N VAL A 61 -13.24 0.22 -13.79
CA VAL A 61 -12.69 1.53 -13.39
C VAL A 61 -13.14 1.98 -11.99
N ASP A 62 -14.25 1.46 -11.50
CA ASP A 62 -15.00 1.91 -10.33
C ASP A 62 -15.24 0.81 -9.29
N SER A 63 -14.50 -0.29 -9.35
CA SER A 63 -14.52 -1.38 -8.37
C SER A 63 -13.31 -1.35 -7.45
N SER A 64 -13.48 -1.91 -6.25
CA SER A 64 -12.44 -2.04 -5.22
C SER A 64 -12.25 -3.48 -4.77
N SER A 65 -11.22 -3.75 -3.98
CA SER A 65 -10.95 -5.07 -3.38
C SER A 65 -10.85 -6.20 -4.41
N SER A 66 -10.20 -5.93 -5.52
CA SER A 66 -9.94 -6.88 -6.63
C SER A 66 -11.19 -7.50 -7.28
N LYS A 67 -12.39 -6.95 -7.02
CA LYS A 67 -13.64 -7.44 -7.63
C LYS A 67 -13.66 -7.17 -9.13
N GLY A 68 -13.97 -8.19 -9.93
CA GLY A 68 -14.05 -8.09 -11.37
C GLY A 68 -12.70 -8.05 -12.10
N ILE A 69 -11.58 -8.21 -11.39
CA ILE A 69 -10.23 -8.26 -11.98
C ILE A 69 -9.97 -9.66 -12.56
N SER A 70 -9.25 -9.71 -13.68
CA SER A 70 -8.76 -10.94 -14.28
C SER A 70 -7.39 -10.70 -14.92
N ILE A 71 -6.51 -11.70 -14.83
CA ILE A 71 -5.24 -11.76 -15.57
C ILE A 71 -5.47 -12.66 -16.77
N CYS A 72 -5.11 -12.19 -17.97
CA CYS A 72 -5.34 -12.87 -19.23
C CYS A 72 -4.02 -13.19 -19.91
N GLN A 73 -3.86 -14.46 -20.31
CA GLN A 73 -2.67 -14.98 -20.99
C GLN A 73 -2.85 -15.04 -22.52
N ASN A 74 -4.08 -14.88 -23.01
CA ASN A 74 -4.42 -14.95 -24.41
C ASN A 74 -5.77 -14.23 -24.69
N ARG A 75 -6.14 -14.17 -25.97
CA ARG A 75 -7.34 -13.50 -26.45
C ARG A 75 -8.63 -14.09 -25.89
N GLU A 76 -8.77 -15.39 -25.83
CA GLU A 76 -9.97 -16.05 -25.33
C GLU A 76 -10.26 -15.66 -23.85
N GLN A 77 -9.23 -15.66 -23.02
CA GLN A 77 -9.32 -15.21 -21.64
C GLN A 77 -9.65 -13.71 -21.54
N LEU A 78 -9.14 -12.90 -22.47
CA LEU A 78 -9.41 -11.47 -22.51
C LEU A 78 -10.88 -11.17 -22.76
N ASP A 79 -11.51 -11.84 -23.73
CA ASP A 79 -12.92 -11.62 -24.08
C ASP A 79 -13.83 -11.96 -22.88
N ALA A 80 -13.60 -13.09 -22.21
CA ALA A 80 -14.33 -13.44 -20.98
C ALA A 80 -14.06 -12.47 -19.81
N ALA A 81 -12.84 -11.96 -19.71
CA ALA A 81 -12.46 -11.00 -18.66
C ALA A 81 -13.12 -9.62 -18.87
N ILE A 82 -13.28 -9.19 -20.11
CA ILE A 82 -14.00 -7.95 -20.46
C ILE A 82 -15.45 -8.03 -20.00
N GLU A 83 -16.15 -9.10 -20.35
CA GLU A 83 -17.56 -9.31 -19.94
C GLU A 83 -17.70 -9.31 -18.42
N LYS A 84 -16.82 -10.06 -17.74
CA LYS A 84 -16.78 -10.09 -16.28
C LYS A 84 -16.54 -8.70 -15.68
N ALA A 85 -15.53 -7.97 -16.13
CA ALA A 85 -15.21 -6.65 -15.60
C ALA A 85 -16.34 -5.64 -15.82
N LEU A 86 -17.00 -5.67 -17.00
CA LEU A 86 -18.18 -4.85 -17.28
C LEU A 86 -19.37 -5.18 -16.36
N SER A 87 -19.53 -6.43 -15.94
CA SER A 87 -20.59 -6.82 -15.00
C SER A 87 -20.39 -6.23 -13.61
N PHE A 88 -19.14 -6.01 -13.19
CA PHE A 88 -18.77 -5.40 -11.91
C PHE A 88 -18.63 -3.87 -11.95
N SER A 89 -18.65 -3.24 -13.14
CA SER A 89 -18.56 -1.79 -13.28
C SER A 89 -19.95 -1.15 -13.34
N PHE A 90 -20.22 -0.21 -12.44
CA PHE A 90 -21.43 0.63 -12.49
C PHE A 90 -21.41 1.56 -13.70
N ARG A 91 -20.24 2.11 -14.04
CA ARG A 91 -20.03 3.01 -15.17
C ARG A 91 -19.95 2.28 -16.52
N LYS A 92 -19.95 0.94 -16.51
CA LYS A 92 -19.77 0.09 -17.71
C LYS A 92 -18.48 0.44 -18.46
N LYS A 93 -17.42 0.72 -17.70
CA LYS A 93 -16.07 1.00 -18.21
C LYS A 93 -15.05 0.07 -17.58
N ILE A 94 -14.06 -0.28 -18.36
CA ILE A 94 -12.94 -1.15 -17.95
C ILE A 94 -11.60 -0.52 -18.32
N LEU A 95 -10.54 -1.04 -17.71
CA LEU A 95 -9.16 -0.83 -18.12
C LEU A 95 -8.55 -2.17 -18.52
N ILE A 96 -7.79 -2.17 -19.61
CA ILE A 96 -6.92 -3.27 -20.02
C ILE A 96 -5.50 -2.74 -19.87
N GLU A 97 -4.73 -3.33 -18.96
CA GLU A 97 -3.38 -2.86 -18.65
C GLU A 97 -2.36 -3.98 -18.90
N LYS A 98 -1.12 -3.59 -19.19
CA LYS A 98 0.00 -4.51 -19.11
C LYS A 98 0.02 -5.17 -17.72
N TYR A 99 0.15 -6.49 -17.67
CA TYR A 99 0.39 -7.16 -16.39
C TYR A 99 1.83 -6.89 -15.94
N MET A 100 1.97 -6.29 -14.77
CA MET A 100 3.27 -5.96 -14.19
C MET A 100 3.65 -7.06 -13.20
N ASP A 101 4.81 -7.67 -13.38
CA ASP A 101 5.40 -8.69 -12.47
C ASP A 101 6.66 -8.14 -11.76
N GLY A 102 6.70 -6.83 -11.58
CA GLY A 102 7.78 -6.13 -10.89
C GLY A 102 7.60 -6.08 -9.38
N LEU A 103 8.65 -5.60 -8.69
CA LEU A 103 8.56 -5.26 -7.27
C LEU A 103 7.52 -4.16 -7.08
N GLU A 104 6.63 -4.35 -6.10
CA GLU A 104 5.74 -3.28 -5.69
C GLU A 104 6.43 -2.31 -4.72
N VAL A 105 6.14 -1.03 -4.87
CA VAL A 105 6.58 0.02 -3.96
C VAL A 105 5.41 0.90 -3.56
N ILE A 106 5.47 1.48 -2.37
CA ILE A 106 4.48 2.44 -1.91
C ILE A 106 5.19 3.73 -1.49
N ILE A 107 4.69 4.85 -2.01
CA ILE A 107 5.20 6.19 -1.73
C ILE A 107 4.16 6.91 -0.87
N TYR A 108 4.61 7.62 0.16
CA TYR A 108 3.75 8.32 1.11
C TYR A 108 4.00 9.82 1.09
N TYR A 109 2.91 10.58 0.99
CA TYR A 109 2.92 12.05 1.05
C TYR A 109 2.02 12.55 2.17
N VAL A 110 2.47 13.60 2.82
CA VAL A 110 1.63 14.52 3.58
C VAL A 110 1.53 15.81 2.76
N ILE A 111 0.34 16.32 2.58
CA ILE A 111 0.12 17.61 1.95
C ILE A 111 -0.30 18.59 3.06
N GLN A 112 0.44 19.65 3.24
CA GLN A 112 0.15 20.70 4.22
C GLN A 112 0.17 22.05 3.53
N ASP A 113 -0.96 22.76 3.59
CA ASP A 113 -1.15 24.11 3.05
C ASP A 113 -0.70 24.23 1.58
N GLY A 114 -1.09 23.27 0.76
CA GLY A 114 -0.78 23.19 -0.66
C GLY A 114 0.65 22.71 -0.98
N ASN A 115 1.44 22.35 0.02
CA ASN A 115 2.79 21.81 -0.16
C ASN A 115 2.80 20.28 -0.01
N PRO A 116 2.98 19.51 -1.10
CA PRO A 116 3.14 18.07 -1.03
C PRO A 116 4.55 17.70 -0.53
N ILE A 117 4.61 16.92 0.54
CA ILE A 117 5.83 16.54 1.24
C ILE A 117 5.93 15.01 1.22
N MET A 118 6.93 14.46 0.54
CA MET A 118 7.22 13.03 0.59
C MET A 118 7.79 12.68 1.96
N VAL A 119 7.15 11.74 2.66
CA VAL A 119 7.55 11.35 4.02
C VAL A 119 8.13 9.96 4.11
N ALA A 120 7.86 9.09 3.13
CA ALA A 120 8.44 7.75 3.07
C ALA A 120 8.27 7.11 1.69
N MET A 121 9.07 6.09 1.42
CA MET A 121 8.86 5.11 0.35
C MET A 121 9.34 3.74 0.85
N CYS A 122 8.59 2.69 0.55
CA CYS A 122 8.97 1.32 0.92
C CYS A 122 8.85 0.35 -0.26
N ASP A 123 9.62 -0.73 -0.17
CA ASP A 123 9.51 -1.89 -1.04
C ASP A 123 8.54 -2.89 -0.40
N ARG A 124 7.58 -3.38 -1.19
CA ARG A 124 6.50 -4.25 -0.74
C ARG A 124 6.71 -5.66 -1.29
N TYR A 125 7.03 -6.59 -0.41
CA TYR A 125 7.27 -7.99 -0.73
C TYR A 125 6.01 -8.81 -0.50
N THR A 126 5.56 -9.49 -1.57
CA THR A 126 4.35 -10.32 -1.55
C THR A 126 4.68 -11.81 -1.43
N SER A 127 3.77 -12.57 -0.84
CA SER A 127 3.89 -14.03 -0.79
C SER A 127 3.52 -14.63 -2.15
N LYS A 128 4.44 -15.35 -2.77
CA LYS A 128 4.23 -16.04 -4.07
C LYS A 128 3.50 -17.39 -3.95
N GLU A 129 3.23 -17.85 -2.73
CA GLU A 129 2.60 -19.17 -2.50
C GLU A 129 1.09 -19.17 -2.70
N GLN A 130 0.47 -18.01 -2.82
CA GLN A 130 -0.97 -17.91 -3.01
C GLN A 130 -1.33 -17.89 -4.49
N LYS A 131 -2.09 -18.88 -4.91
CA LYS A 131 -2.75 -18.87 -6.23
C LYS A 131 -3.94 -17.92 -6.17
N GLY A 132 -3.80 -16.72 -6.68
CA GLY A 132 -4.88 -15.73 -6.71
C GLY A 132 -4.45 -14.47 -7.44
N ILE A 133 -5.43 -13.62 -7.77
CA ILE A 133 -5.19 -12.34 -8.47
C ILE A 133 -4.49 -11.35 -7.53
N THR A 134 -4.76 -11.42 -6.23
CA THR A 134 -4.20 -10.52 -5.23
C THR A 134 -3.10 -11.22 -4.46
N GLN A 135 -1.88 -10.78 -4.67
CA GLN A 135 -0.75 -11.21 -3.86
C GLN A 135 -0.71 -10.38 -2.57
N LEU A 136 -0.79 -11.06 -1.42
CA LEU A 136 -0.77 -10.37 -0.13
C LEU A 136 0.66 -10.05 0.29
N PRO A 137 0.90 -8.85 0.82
CA PRO A 137 2.21 -8.49 1.33
C PRO A 137 2.53 -9.28 2.60
N SER A 138 3.74 -9.82 2.64
CA SER A 138 4.32 -10.45 3.83
C SER A 138 5.27 -9.50 4.57
N ALA A 139 5.92 -8.57 3.83
CA ALA A 139 6.80 -7.57 4.41
C ALA A 139 6.85 -6.27 3.60
N TYR A 140 7.17 -5.17 4.29
CA TYR A 140 7.50 -3.87 3.71
C TYR A 140 8.85 -3.44 4.29
N ILE A 141 9.80 -3.08 3.43
CA ILE A 141 11.15 -2.64 3.84
C ILE A 141 11.30 -1.16 3.56
N PHE A 142 11.78 -0.43 4.56
CA PHE A 142 12.01 1.01 4.51
C PHE A 142 13.48 1.35 4.84
N PRO A 143 14.02 2.41 4.20
CA PRO A 143 13.52 3.07 3.00
C PRO A 143 13.62 2.16 1.78
N SER A 144 12.87 2.48 0.72
CA SER A 144 12.96 1.77 -0.55
C SER A 144 14.34 1.93 -1.18
N LYS A 145 14.89 0.86 -1.73
CA LYS A 145 16.13 0.91 -2.53
C LYS A 145 15.98 1.67 -3.86
N HIS A 146 14.72 2.00 -4.24
CA HIS A 146 14.39 2.76 -5.46
C HIS A 146 14.13 4.25 -5.20
N MET A 147 14.38 4.73 -3.98
CA MET A 147 14.10 6.10 -3.53
C MET A 147 14.77 7.16 -4.42
N GLU A 148 16.07 7.02 -4.67
CA GLU A 148 16.83 8.00 -5.46
C GLU A 148 16.24 8.18 -6.85
N ARG A 149 15.93 7.07 -7.50
CA ARG A 149 15.36 7.11 -8.83
C ARG A 149 13.97 7.72 -8.85
N TYR A 150 13.12 7.34 -7.89
CA TYR A 150 11.80 7.94 -7.76
C TYR A 150 11.89 9.46 -7.59
N LYS A 151 12.75 9.94 -6.71
CA LYS A 151 12.94 11.38 -6.49
C LYS A 151 13.45 12.12 -7.72
N ALA A 152 14.35 11.50 -8.47
CA ALA A 152 14.92 12.10 -9.68
C ALA A 152 13.93 12.16 -10.85
N GLU A 153 13.10 11.12 -11.02
CA GLU A 153 12.30 10.95 -12.25
C GLU A 153 10.79 11.21 -12.06
N VAL A 154 10.24 11.07 -10.83
CA VAL A 154 8.78 11.03 -10.64
C VAL A 154 8.27 12.00 -9.60
N ASP A 155 8.98 12.22 -8.50
CA ASP A 155 8.52 12.97 -7.32
C ASP A 155 7.99 14.36 -7.67
N GLU A 156 8.72 15.14 -8.49
CA GLU A 156 8.30 16.49 -8.84
C GLU A 156 7.07 16.49 -9.77
N HIS A 157 6.91 15.48 -10.62
CA HIS A 157 5.70 15.33 -11.45
C HIS A 157 4.47 15.07 -10.57
N VAL A 158 4.60 14.22 -9.55
CA VAL A 158 3.52 13.97 -8.56
C VAL A 158 3.20 15.23 -7.76
N LYS A 159 4.20 15.96 -7.29
CA LYS A 159 4.01 17.23 -6.56
C LYS A 159 3.29 18.25 -7.42
N ASN A 160 3.67 18.39 -8.69
CA ASN A 160 3.01 19.28 -9.63
C ASN A 160 1.58 18.84 -9.94
N MET A 161 1.30 17.56 -10.01
CA MET A 161 -0.06 17.02 -10.12
C MET A 161 -0.92 17.45 -8.91
N LEU A 162 -0.42 17.23 -7.70
CA LEU A 162 -1.16 17.56 -6.46
C LEU A 162 -1.41 19.07 -6.34
N ARG A 163 -0.40 19.91 -6.66
CA ARG A 163 -0.56 21.38 -6.71
C ARG A 163 -1.58 21.80 -7.78
N GLY A 164 -1.50 21.21 -8.97
CA GLY A 164 -2.42 21.51 -10.08
C GLY A 164 -3.84 21.01 -9.86
N MET A 165 -4.04 20.04 -8.97
CA MET A 165 -5.34 19.62 -8.45
C MET A 165 -5.81 20.51 -7.27
N HIS A 166 -5.02 21.49 -6.86
CA HIS A 166 -5.29 22.39 -5.72
C HIS A 166 -5.50 21.63 -4.39
N VAL A 167 -4.81 20.49 -4.19
CA VAL A 167 -4.87 19.77 -2.93
C VAL A 167 -4.16 20.59 -1.85
N GLN A 168 -4.92 21.04 -0.84
CA GLN A 168 -4.38 21.90 0.22
C GLN A 168 -3.86 21.07 1.40
N ASN A 169 -4.61 20.08 1.84
CA ASN A 169 -4.26 19.28 2.99
C ASN A 169 -4.61 17.81 2.75
N GLY A 170 -4.00 16.91 3.51
CA GLY A 170 -4.33 15.49 3.48
C GLY A 170 -3.12 14.57 3.50
N VAL A 171 -3.39 13.29 3.41
CA VAL A 171 -2.38 12.25 3.30
C VAL A 171 -2.67 11.39 2.07
N LEU A 172 -1.62 11.05 1.34
CA LEU A 172 -1.71 10.27 0.11
C LEU A 172 -0.68 9.14 0.15
N PHE A 173 -1.08 7.97 -0.27
CA PHE A 173 -0.13 6.95 -0.69
C PHE A 173 -0.35 6.58 -2.17
N LEU A 174 0.74 6.27 -2.84
CA LEU A 174 0.75 5.84 -4.24
C LEU A 174 1.31 4.43 -4.32
N GLN A 175 0.50 3.51 -4.83
CA GLN A 175 0.94 2.15 -5.10
C GLN A 175 1.52 2.09 -6.52
N SER A 176 2.70 1.49 -6.64
CA SER A 176 3.47 1.51 -7.87
C SER A 176 4.21 0.21 -8.08
N PHE A 177 4.55 -0.09 -9.34
CA PHE A 177 5.47 -1.17 -9.71
C PHE A 177 6.82 -0.59 -10.13
N ILE A 178 7.87 -1.35 -9.88
CA ILE A 178 9.19 -1.15 -10.48
C ILE A 178 9.38 -2.19 -11.57
N GLU A 179 9.50 -1.76 -12.79
CA GLU A 179 9.82 -2.64 -13.93
C GLU A 179 10.94 -2.01 -14.76
N ASN A 180 12.00 -2.78 -15.04
CA ASN A 180 13.19 -2.31 -15.73
C ASN A 180 13.78 -1.03 -15.10
N GLY A 181 13.65 -0.92 -13.78
CA GLY A 181 14.08 0.23 -12.99
C GLY A 181 13.16 1.45 -13.06
N SER A 182 12.13 1.49 -13.88
CA SER A 182 11.17 2.60 -13.96
C SER A 182 10.00 2.37 -12.99
N VAL A 183 9.46 3.47 -12.46
CA VAL A 183 8.31 3.45 -11.55
C VAL A 183 7.03 3.67 -12.33
N TYR A 184 6.02 2.84 -12.11
CA TYR A 184 4.70 2.93 -12.74
C TYR A 184 3.61 2.93 -11.70
N ILE A 185 2.93 4.07 -11.52
CA ILE A 185 1.85 4.20 -10.55
C ILE A 185 0.58 3.51 -11.08
N TYR A 186 -0.09 2.74 -10.21
CA TYR A 186 -1.31 2.04 -10.61
C TYR A 186 -2.54 2.40 -9.76
N GLU A 187 -2.36 2.82 -8.51
CA GLU A 187 -3.49 3.16 -7.63
C GLU A 187 -3.07 4.20 -6.57
N PRO A 188 -3.86 5.27 -6.36
CA PRO A 188 -3.68 6.19 -5.24
C PRO A 188 -4.60 5.80 -4.09
N GLY A 189 -4.22 6.20 -2.88
CA GLY A 189 -5.10 6.21 -1.73
C GLY A 189 -5.04 7.56 -1.03
N PHE A 190 -6.04 8.40 -1.23
CA PHE A 190 -6.11 9.72 -0.60
C PHE A 190 -6.73 9.62 0.80
N ARG A 191 -6.03 8.92 1.66
CA ARG A 191 -6.39 8.57 3.04
C ARG A 191 -5.22 7.86 3.73
N LEU A 192 -5.35 7.57 5.02
CA LEU A 192 -4.45 6.64 5.69
C LEU A 192 -4.51 5.25 5.05
N ASN A 193 -3.37 4.61 4.91
CA ASN A 193 -3.30 3.22 4.48
C ASN A 193 -3.72 2.28 5.62
N GLY A 194 -4.56 1.30 5.30
CA GLY A 194 -5.01 0.30 6.26
C GLY A 194 -3.92 -0.64 6.78
N ALA A 195 -2.79 -0.69 6.08
CA ALA A 195 -1.62 -1.45 6.52
C ALA A 195 -0.80 -0.76 7.62
N GLN A 196 -1.19 0.46 8.05
CA GLN A 196 -0.68 1.20 9.22
C GLN A 196 0.80 1.60 9.15
N GLU A 197 1.39 1.74 7.96
CA GLU A 197 2.81 2.07 7.80
C GLU A 197 3.17 3.46 8.36
N HIS A 198 2.16 4.32 8.57
CA HIS A 198 2.32 5.61 9.26
C HIS A 198 2.95 5.45 10.66
N MET A 199 2.86 4.28 11.29
CA MET A 199 3.51 4.01 12.58
C MET A 199 5.03 4.04 12.47
N ILE A 200 5.60 3.52 11.37
CA ILE A 200 7.05 3.62 11.10
C ILE A 200 7.46 5.07 10.88
N VAL A 201 6.70 5.80 10.06
CA VAL A 201 6.98 7.22 9.79
C VAL A 201 6.91 8.03 11.07
N SER A 202 5.90 7.80 11.90
CA SER A 202 5.73 8.46 13.20
C SER A 202 6.90 8.18 14.15
N GLU A 203 7.31 6.92 14.25
CA GLU A 203 8.43 6.50 15.12
C GLU A 203 9.75 7.15 14.69
N LEU A 204 10.04 7.16 13.38
CA LEU A 204 11.35 7.58 12.89
C LEU A 204 11.47 9.09 12.65
N THR A 205 10.36 9.80 12.42
CA THR A 205 10.36 11.24 12.07
C THR A 205 9.53 12.12 13.00
N GLY A 206 8.71 11.52 13.85
CA GLY A 206 7.72 12.22 14.66
C GLY A 206 6.54 12.80 13.85
N ILE A 207 6.36 12.39 12.58
CA ILE A 207 5.22 12.79 11.75
C ILE A 207 4.13 11.72 11.86
N ASP A 208 3.16 11.94 12.74
CA ASP A 208 1.98 11.05 12.86
C ASP A 208 0.86 11.52 11.91
N ALA A 209 0.75 10.86 10.77
CA ALA A 209 -0.27 11.18 9.76
C ALA A 209 -1.71 11.03 10.28
N LYS A 210 -1.94 10.15 11.27
CA LYS A 210 -3.25 9.98 11.92
C LYS A 210 -3.56 11.20 12.80
N GLU A 211 -2.60 11.65 13.61
CA GLU A 211 -2.72 12.87 14.42
C GLU A 211 -2.98 14.09 13.55
N LEU A 212 -2.23 14.24 12.44
CA LEU A 212 -2.42 15.34 11.49
C LEU A 212 -3.86 15.40 10.96
N LEU A 213 -4.43 14.25 10.55
CA LEU A 213 -5.81 14.20 10.06
C LEU A 213 -6.85 14.46 11.15
N ILE A 214 -6.61 14.00 12.38
CA ILE A 214 -7.47 14.28 13.53
C ILE A 214 -7.45 15.79 13.84
N ASN A 215 -6.27 16.39 13.92
CA ASN A 215 -6.13 17.84 14.13
C ASN A 215 -6.88 18.63 13.05
N TYR A 216 -6.71 18.23 11.78
CA TYR A 216 -7.43 18.88 10.68
C TYR A 216 -8.96 18.80 10.84
N ALA A 217 -9.47 17.65 11.22
CA ALA A 217 -10.91 17.45 11.40
C ALA A 217 -11.51 18.33 12.51
N PHE A 218 -10.74 18.66 13.54
CA PHE A 218 -11.19 19.51 14.64
C PHE A 218 -10.92 21.00 14.44
N THR A 219 -9.83 21.33 13.75
CA THR A 219 -9.32 22.73 13.73
C THR A 219 -9.24 23.34 12.34
N GLY A 220 -9.37 22.55 11.28
CA GLY A 220 -9.08 22.97 9.90
C GLY A 220 -7.58 23.10 9.58
N LYS A 221 -6.69 22.71 10.53
CA LYS A 221 -5.23 22.74 10.34
C LYS A 221 -4.64 21.37 10.67
N MET A 222 -3.71 20.90 9.86
CA MET A 222 -3.03 19.61 10.13
C MET A 222 -2.05 19.71 11.30
N SER A 223 -1.30 20.81 11.39
CA SER A 223 -0.32 21.08 12.44
C SER A 223 0.06 22.55 12.45
N GLU A 224 0.41 23.09 13.61
CA GLU A 224 1.05 24.42 13.72
C GLU A 224 2.54 24.37 13.30
N LYS A 225 3.15 23.20 13.32
CA LYS A 225 4.53 22.97 12.87
C LYS A 225 4.53 22.59 11.41
N ASN A 226 5.50 23.11 10.65
CA ASN A 226 5.68 22.69 9.26
C ASN A 226 6.17 21.25 9.20
N VAL A 227 5.42 20.40 8.51
CA VAL A 227 5.78 18.99 8.33
C VAL A 227 7.09 18.85 7.55
N ALA A 228 7.35 19.75 6.60
CA ALA A 228 8.57 19.73 5.78
C ALA A 228 9.86 19.84 6.61
N ASP A 229 9.82 20.52 7.77
CA ASP A 229 11.01 20.70 8.63
C ASP A 229 11.42 19.38 9.34
N ARG A 230 10.54 18.41 9.39
CA ARG A 230 10.74 17.10 10.04
C ARG A 230 10.76 15.94 9.05
N ALA A 231 10.35 16.20 7.80
CA ALA A 231 10.26 15.15 6.80
C ALA A 231 11.65 14.64 6.42
N ASP A 232 11.83 13.36 6.65
CA ASP A 232 13.03 12.64 6.26
C ASP A 232 12.64 11.28 5.66
N PRO A 233 12.40 11.22 4.34
CA PRO A 233 11.98 9.99 3.68
C PRO A 233 13.09 8.92 3.61
N TYR A 234 14.33 9.28 3.95
CA TYR A 234 15.47 8.35 4.05
C TYR A 234 15.69 7.81 5.46
N PHE A 235 14.96 8.37 6.46
CA PHE A 235 15.05 7.98 7.87
C PHE A 235 16.48 7.99 8.43
N HIS A 236 17.25 9.04 8.19
CA HIS A 236 18.69 9.17 8.48
C HIS A 236 19.18 8.23 9.57
N HIS A 237 19.98 7.23 9.18
CA HIS A 237 20.56 6.21 10.04
C HIS A 237 19.60 5.14 10.61
N MET A 238 18.34 5.09 10.18
CA MET A 238 17.40 4.04 10.59
C MET A 238 16.76 3.36 9.40
N VAL A 239 16.49 2.08 9.58
CA VAL A 239 15.75 1.26 8.61
C VAL A 239 14.59 0.56 9.31
N ALA A 240 13.59 0.13 8.56
CA ALA A 240 12.44 -0.50 9.18
C ALA A 240 11.83 -1.63 8.33
N CYS A 241 11.15 -2.53 9.02
CA CYS A 241 10.31 -3.54 8.41
C CYS A 241 8.91 -3.49 9.05
N LYS A 242 7.88 -3.45 8.21
CA LYS A 242 6.55 -3.86 8.64
C LYS A 242 6.36 -5.29 8.18
N LEU A 243 6.26 -6.22 9.13
CA LEU A 243 6.03 -7.65 8.88
C LEU A 243 4.54 -7.96 9.01
N SER A 244 3.99 -8.74 8.06
CA SER A 244 2.59 -9.19 8.06
C SER A 244 2.55 -10.72 7.94
N PRO A 245 2.60 -11.47 9.06
CA PRO A 245 2.44 -12.91 9.03
C PRO A 245 1.08 -13.30 8.44
N LEU A 246 1.09 -14.17 7.44
CA LEU A 246 -0.11 -14.65 6.77
C LEU A 246 -0.53 -16.00 7.33
N VAL A 247 -1.84 -16.23 7.41
CA VAL A 247 -2.44 -17.47 7.95
C VAL A 247 -3.33 -18.17 6.93
N LYS A 248 -3.48 -19.49 7.09
CA LYS A 248 -4.45 -20.33 6.39
C LYS A 248 -5.87 -19.98 6.85
N GLU A 249 -6.86 -20.34 6.04
CA GLU A 249 -8.25 -20.36 6.51
C GLU A 249 -8.45 -21.38 7.62
N GLY A 250 -9.37 -21.07 8.52
CA GLY A 250 -9.73 -21.95 9.62
C GLY A 250 -9.96 -21.21 10.92
N LYS A 251 -10.30 -21.93 11.97
CA LYS A 251 -10.49 -21.38 13.29
C LYS A 251 -9.14 -21.34 14.03
N ILE A 252 -8.81 -20.16 14.52
CA ILE A 252 -7.62 -19.94 15.34
C ILE A 252 -7.84 -20.59 16.71
N GLY A 253 -6.96 -21.49 17.09
CA GLY A 253 -6.91 -22.03 18.44
C GLY A 253 -6.17 -21.08 19.37
N LYS A 254 -4.93 -20.69 19.00
CA LYS A 254 -4.11 -19.82 19.84
C LYS A 254 -3.13 -18.97 19.03
N ILE A 255 -3.01 -17.69 19.46
CA ILE A 255 -1.95 -16.77 19.03
C ILE A 255 -0.96 -16.61 20.18
N THR A 256 0.32 -16.89 19.95
CA THR A 256 1.36 -16.84 20.99
C THR A 256 2.57 -16.01 20.56
N GLY A 257 3.37 -15.59 21.54
CA GLY A 257 4.58 -14.80 21.32
C GLY A 257 4.38 -13.29 21.31
N VAL A 258 3.15 -12.77 21.20
CA VAL A 258 2.85 -11.33 21.09
C VAL A 258 3.52 -10.52 22.20
N GLU A 259 3.27 -10.88 23.48
CA GLU A 259 3.82 -10.15 24.63
C GLU A 259 5.34 -10.28 24.76
N LYS A 260 5.92 -11.39 24.29
CA LYS A 260 7.37 -11.58 24.23
C LYS A 260 7.99 -10.66 23.18
N ILE A 261 7.41 -10.64 21.97
CA ILE A 261 7.90 -9.85 20.84
C ILE A 261 7.80 -8.35 21.11
N ARG A 262 6.74 -7.88 21.78
CA ARG A 262 6.59 -6.47 22.19
C ARG A 262 7.76 -5.94 23.02
N ARG A 263 8.52 -6.83 23.67
CA ARG A 263 9.69 -6.48 24.50
C ARG A 263 11.01 -6.56 23.75
N PHE A 264 11.00 -7.01 22.50
CA PHE A 264 12.23 -7.07 21.70
C PHE A 264 12.69 -5.65 21.35
N ASN A 265 14.00 -5.45 21.42
CA ASN A 265 14.60 -4.19 21.03
C ASN A 265 14.29 -3.87 19.55
N GLY A 266 13.79 -2.67 19.30
CA GLY A 266 13.41 -2.20 17.96
C GLY A 266 12.04 -2.65 17.49
N VAL A 267 11.25 -3.40 18.27
CA VAL A 267 9.84 -3.62 17.98
C VAL A 267 9.04 -2.42 18.46
N VAL A 268 8.47 -1.68 17.53
CA VAL A 268 7.67 -0.46 17.79
C VAL A 268 6.26 -0.84 18.23
N ALA A 269 5.64 -1.79 17.53
CA ALA A 269 4.30 -2.28 17.86
C ALA A 269 4.05 -3.68 17.31
N VAL A 270 3.16 -4.41 17.96
CA VAL A 270 2.58 -5.68 17.51
C VAL A 270 1.07 -5.57 17.62
N ASN A 271 0.40 -5.53 16.48
CA ASN A 271 -1.05 -5.37 16.38
C ASN A 271 -1.66 -6.66 15.78
N PRO A 272 -2.11 -7.61 16.60
CA PRO A 272 -2.86 -8.77 16.12
C PRO A 272 -4.17 -8.32 15.46
N ASN A 273 -4.54 -8.99 14.37
CA ASN A 273 -5.81 -8.76 13.67
C ASN A 273 -6.91 -9.74 14.14
N TYR A 274 -6.55 -10.71 14.98
CA TYR A 274 -7.42 -11.76 15.50
C TYR A 274 -7.16 -12.00 16.98
N GLU A 275 -8.18 -12.55 17.61
CA GLU A 275 -8.13 -13.13 18.96
C GLU A 275 -8.23 -14.67 18.87
N ASP A 276 -7.91 -15.35 19.99
CA ASP A 276 -8.08 -16.80 20.11
C ASP A 276 -9.56 -17.18 19.90
N GLY A 277 -9.81 -18.19 19.09
CA GLY A 277 -11.17 -18.67 18.76
C GLY A 277 -11.82 -18.03 17.54
N GLU A 278 -11.26 -16.96 16.96
CA GLU A 278 -11.80 -16.33 15.76
C GLU A 278 -11.53 -17.14 14.50
N VAL A 279 -12.34 -16.90 13.46
CA VAL A 279 -12.29 -17.61 12.19
C VAL A 279 -11.66 -16.74 11.09
N VAL A 280 -10.58 -17.23 10.52
CA VAL A 280 -9.98 -16.66 9.30
C VAL A 280 -10.77 -17.15 8.11
N ALA A 281 -11.39 -16.23 7.37
CA ALA A 281 -12.13 -16.52 6.15
C ALA A 281 -11.74 -15.53 5.04
N GLY A 282 -11.77 -15.98 3.78
CA GLY A 282 -11.54 -15.13 2.62
C GLY A 282 -10.09 -15.12 2.16
N LEU A 283 -9.69 -16.23 1.51
CA LEU A 283 -8.37 -16.36 0.87
C LEU A 283 -8.11 -15.24 -0.14
N GLY A 284 -6.85 -14.79 -0.22
CA GLY A 284 -6.43 -13.70 -1.10
C GLY A 284 -6.93 -12.32 -0.65
N THR A 285 -7.36 -12.16 0.60
CA THR A 285 -7.77 -10.86 1.17
C THR A 285 -6.92 -10.48 2.37
N GLN A 286 -6.97 -9.22 2.78
CA GLN A 286 -6.25 -8.73 3.98
C GLN A 286 -6.65 -9.47 5.26
N ARG A 287 -7.77 -10.20 5.26
CA ARG A 287 -8.18 -11.08 6.37
C ARG A 287 -7.22 -12.23 6.64
N GLN A 288 -6.30 -12.53 5.72
CA GLN A 288 -5.25 -13.54 5.97
C GLN A 288 -4.04 -12.98 6.72
N MET A 289 -3.97 -11.69 7.00
CA MET A 289 -2.91 -11.13 7.85
C MET A 289 -3.23 -11.39 9.32
N ALA A 290 -2.41 -12.19 10.00
CA ALA A 290 -2.60 -12.49 11.42
C ALA A 290 -2.27 -11.29 12.31
N ALA A 291 -1.28 -10.50 11.92
CA ALA A 291 -0.84 -9.33 12.65
C ALA A 291 -0.15 -8.31 11.74
N ASN A 292 -0.02 -7.06 12.24
CA ASN A 292 0.90 -6.07 11.73
C ASN A 292 1.99 -5.84 12.79
N ILE A 293 3.25 -6.11 12.45
CA ILE A 293 4.39 -5.99 13.36
C ILE A 293 5.37 -4.99 12.78
N PHE A 294 5.72 -3.97 13.56
CA PHE A 294 6.55 -2.84 13.13
C PHE A 294 7.90 -2.92 13.83
N ILE A 295 8.98 -2.95 13.05
CA ILE A 295 10.33 -3.21 13.52
C ILE A 295 11.25 -2.14 12.92
N VAL A 296 12.09 -1.54 13.74
CA VAL A 296 13.11 -0.56 13.34
C VAL A 296 14.49 -1.02 13.76
N ALA A 297 15.52 -0.62 13.02
CA ALA A 297 16.91 -0.92 13.34
C ALA A 297 17.85 0.16 12.80
N PRO A 298 19.07 0.31 13.33
CA PRO A 298 20.07 1.24 12.80
C PRO A 298 20.72 0.76 11.49
N THR A 299 20.71 -0.55 11.20
CA THR A 299 21.27 -1.12 9.96
C THR A 299 20.39 -2.22 9.40
N MET A 300 20.56 -2.57 8.13
CA MET A 300 19.82 -3.65 7.48
C MET A 300 20.18 -5.04 8.05
N GLU A 301 21.43 -5.27 8.41
CA GLU A 301 21.87 -6.51 9.06
C GLU A 301 21.13 -6.72 10.39
N LEU A 302 21.10 -5.68 11.24
CA LEU A 302 20.38 -5.76 12.51
C LEU A 302 18.86 -5.82 12.32
N LEU A 303 18.33 -5.20 11.26
CA LEU A 303 16.92 -5.34 10.90
C LEU A 303 16.58 -6.79 10.57
N LYS A 304 17.43 -7.45 9.76
CA LYS A 304 17.27 -8.87 9.43
C LYS A 304 17.24 -9.74 10.69
N GLU A 305 18.22 -9.56 11.60
CA GLU A 305 18.27 -10.30 12.87
C GLU A 305 16.98 -10.12 13.70
N ARG A 306 16.48 -8.88 13.78
CA ARG A 306 15.25 -8.57 14.51
C ARG A 306 14.01 -9.18 13.88
N VAL A 307 13.92 -9.15 12.54
CA VAL A 307 12.82 -9.78 11.79
C VAL A 307 12.86 -11.30 11.96
N ASP A 308 14.03 -11.93 11.88
CA ASP A 308 14.20 -13.37 12.15
C ASP A 308 13.73 -13.73 13.57
N ALA A 309 14.16 -12.98 14.57
CA ALA A 309 13.73 -13.19 15.96
C ALA A 309 12.21 -13.05 16.14
N VAL A 310 11.56 -12.13 15.43
CA VAL A 310 10.10 -11.99 15.43
C VAL A 310 9.43 -13.19 14.77
N ILE A 311 9.90 -13.63 13.60
CA ILE A 311 9.37 -14.78 12.87
C ILE A 311 9.46 -16.04 13.73
N GLU A 312 10.59 -16.27 14.40
CA GLU A 312 10.82 -17.44 15.27
C GLU A 312 9.94 -17.47 16.52
N ASN A 313 9.40 -16.33 16.94
CA ASN A 313 8.66 -16.21 18.18
C ASN A 313 7.15 -15.93 18.02
N PHE A 314 6.68 -15.65 16.81
CA PHE A 314 5.25 -15.42 16.53
C PHE A 314 4.61 -16.71 16.00
N HIS A 315 3.61 -17.22 16.69
CA HIS A 315 2.93 -18.46 16.32
C HIS A 315 1.43 -18.30 16.32
N VAL A 316 0.79 -18.96 15.35
CA VAL A 316 -0.66 -19.10 15.25
C VAL A 316 -0.96 -20.58 15.02
N THR A 317 -1.76 -21.18 15.90
CA THR A 317 -2.20 -22.58 15.78
C THR A 317 -3.71 -22.68 15.68
N ASP A 318 -4.20 -23.76 15.08
CA ASP A 318 -5.62 -24.11 15.10
C ASP A 318 -6.03 -24.77 16.45
N GLU A 319 -7.27 -25.22 16.52
CA GLU A 319 -7.83 -25.90 17.71
C GLU A 319 -7.14 -27.23 18.04
N ASN A 320 -6.45 -27.85 17.07
CA ASN A 320 -5.70 -29.09 17.25
C ASN A 320 -4.22 -28.86 17.60
N GLY A 321 -3.79 -27.57 17.64
CA GLY A 321 -2.40 -27.19 17.86
C GLY A 321 -1.54 -27.20 16.58
N GLU A 322 -2.14 -27.40 15.40
CA GLU A 322 -1.43 -27.40 14.12
C GLU A 322 -1.11 -25.97 13.65
N ASN A 323 0.06 -25.80 13.04
CA ASN A 323 0.51 -24.49 12.57
C ASN A 323 -0.37 -23.93 11.44
N MET A 324 -0.92 -22.74 11.65
CA MET A 324 -1.71 -22.00 10.66
C MET A 324 -0.89 -21.01 9.84
N LEU A 325 0.34 -20.63 10.25
CA LEU A 325 1.14 -19.67 9.50
C LEU A 325 1.50 -20.22 8.12
N LEU A 326 1.39 -19.36 7.11
CA LEU A 326 1.98 -19.60 5.79
C LEU A 326 3.48 -19.34 5.85
N LYS A 327 4.19 -19.64 4.75
CA LYS A 327 5.62 -19.40 4.66
C LYS A 327 5.93 -17.93 4.99
N PRO A 328 6.84 -17.68 5.93
CA PRO A 328 7.21 -16.34 6.32
C PRO A 328 7.98 -15.62 5.20
N PHE A 329 8.14 -14.30 5.36
CA PHE A 329 9.02 -13.49 4.54
C PHE A 329 10.44 -14.06 4.56
N ASP A 330 11.05 -14.18 3.39
CA ASP A 330 12.46 -14.63 3.27
C ASP A 330 13.41 -13.47 3.57
N THR A 331 13.94 -13.45 4.77
CA THR A 331 14.85 -12.39 5.26
C THR A 331 16.19 -12.34 4.54
N LYS A 332 16.58 -13.38 3.77
CA LYS A 332 17.75 -13.34 2.89
C LYS A 332 17.64 -12.27 1.81
N ILE A 333 16.42 -11.82 1.51
CA ILE A 333 16.17 -10.70 0.60
C ILE A 333 16.80 -9.42 1.16
N ILE A 334 16.72 -9.19 2.48
CA ILE A 334 17.33 -8.00 3.12
C ILE A 334 18.83 -8.03 2.87
N GLU A 335 19.49 -9.15 3.17
CA GLU A 335 20.92 -9.32 2.97
C GLU A 335 21.36 -9.16 1.52
N LYS A 336 20.58 -9.72 0.58
CA LYS A 336 20.92 -9.75 -0.85
C LYS A 336 20.69 -8.40 -1.54
N GLU A 337 19.68 -7.64 -1.13
CA GLU A 337 19.18 -6.51 -1.90
C GLU A 337 19.44 -5.15 -1.24
N TYR A 338 19.80 -5.13 0.06
CA TYR A 338 19.99 -3.89 0.84
C TYR A 338 21.33 -3.82 1.59
N CYS A 339 22.05 -4.93 1.79
CA CYS A 339 23.42 -4.99 2.30
C CYS A 339 24.41 -5.16 1.15
#